data_fe8c54f04ba717133baaea525791545b
#
_entry.id   fe8c54f04ba717133baaea525791545b
#
_cell.length_a   1.000
_cell.length_b   1.000
_cell.length_c   1.000
_cell.angle_alpha   90.00
_cell.angle_beta   90.00
_cell.angle_gamma   90.00
#
_symmetry.space_group_name_H-M   'P 1'
#
loop_
_entity.id
_entity.type
_entity.pdbx_description
1 polymer ?
#
loop_
_entity_poly.entity_id
_entity_poly.type
_entity_poly.pdbx_seq_one_letter_code
_entity_poly.pdbx_strand_id
1 'polypeptide(L)'
;MMRLISIAFVVVLASCGRSGSAISKQLAGSDSLVINFNTPQTNTIDKIVTTTDDKAIKKLRNYVDGKTTEAYKCGYDGNLLFYKNGTLTGDVSFNCSGDGCLHFIMTVDGKLTPTSMSNEAADFLKSLAEGKGWY
;
A
#
# COMPACT_ATOMS: atom_id res chain seq x y z
N MET A 1 -64.83 18.35 -7.42
CA MET A 1 -63.49 18.96 -7.45
C MET A 1 -62.52 17.98 -6.83
N MET A 2 -61.82 17.22 -7.65
CA MET A 2 -60.88 16.21 -7.22
C MET A 2 -59.47 16.82 -7.27
N ARG A 3 -58.85 17.04 -6.10
CA ARG A 3 -57.45 17.49 -6.00
C ARG A 3 -56.53 16.29 -6.08
N LEU A 4 -55.84 16.16 -7.20
CA LEU A 4 -54.74 15.20 -7.38
C LEU A 4 -53.53 15.72 -6.61
N ILE A 5 -53.16 15.01 -5.56
CA ILE A 5 -51.90 15.21 -4.83
C ILE A 5 -50.84 14.38 -5.53
N SER A 6 -50.00 15.06 -6.34
CA SER A 6 -48.79 14.41 -6.89
C SER A 6 -47.74 14.28 -5.81
N ILE A 7 -47.50 13.05 -5.35
CA ILE A 7 -46.40 12.72 -4.48
C ILE A 7 -45.13 12.57 -5.35
N ALA A 8 -44.28 13.59 -5.32
CA ALA A 8 -42.98 13.51 -5.96
C ALA A 8 -42.07 12.58 -5.11
N PHE A 9 -41.77 11.41 -5.65
CA PHE A 9 -40.85 10.45 -5.06
C PHE A 9 -39.41 10.95 -5.35
N VAL A 10 -38.79 11.61 -4.39
CA VAL A 10 -37.39 12.00 -4.49
C VAL A 10 -36.56 10.76 -4.22
N VAL A 11 -36.05 10.12 -5.28
CA VAL A 11 -35.06 9.06 -5.18
C VAL A 11 -33.71 9.72 -4.85
N VAL A 12 -33.34 9.70 -3.59
CA VAL A 12 -31.99 10.04 -3.17
C VAL A 12 -31.08 8.89 -3.58
N LEU A 13 -30.40 9.03 -4.71
CA LEU A 13 -29.29 8.18 -5.08
C LEU A 13 -28.14 8.47 -4.11
N ALA A 14 -28.07 7.69 -3.04
CA ALA A 14 -26.89 7.64 -2.22
C ALA A 14 -25.75 7.06 -3.09
N SER A 15 -24.97 7.94 -3.73
CA SER A 15 -23.73 7.54 -4.36
C SER A 15 -22.78 7.13 -3.23
N CYS A 16 -22.67 5.83 -2.96
CA CYS A 16 -21.55 5.27 -2.21
C CYS A 16 -20.28 5.46 -3.04
N GLY A 17 -19.77 6.69 -3.08
CA GLY A 17 -18.42 6.96 -3.52
C GLY A 17 -17.49 6.26 -2.53
N ARG A 18 -16.82 5.19 -2.96
CA ARG A 18 -15.68 4.66 -2.21
C ARG A 18 -14.67 5.80 -2.10
N SER A 19 -14.64 6.50 -0.97
CA SER A 19 -13.52 7.35 -0.63
C SER A 19 -12.31 6.41 -0.54
N GLY A 20 -11.33 6.57 -1.44
CA GLY A 20 -10.09 5.80 -1.37
C GLY A 20 -9.51 5.89 0.04
N SER A 21 -8.80 4.85 0.49
CA SER A 21 -8.14 4.86 1.79
C SER A 21 -7.16 6.03 1.88
N ALA A 22 -6.79 6.44 3.09
CA ALA A 22 -5.79 7.47 3.31
C ALA A 22 -4.42 7.08 2.70
N ILE A 23 -4.07 5.79 2.74
CA ILE A 23 -2.87 5.24 2.10
C ILE A 23 -2.95 5.43 0.59
N SER A 24 -4.04 5.02 -0.04
CA SER A 24 -4.25 5.16 -1.48
C SER A 24 -4.14 6.61 -1.93
N LYS A 25 -4.70 7.54 -1.18
CA LYS A 25 -4.60 8.98 -1.46
C LYS A 25 -3.17 9.50 -1.35
N GLN A 26 -2.44 9.10 -0.32
CA GLN A 26 -1.06 9.53 -0.10
C GLN A 26 -0.11 9.02 -1.18
N LEU A 27 -0.30 7.78 -1.64
CA LEU A 27 0.52 7.15 -2.67
C LEU A 27 0.04 7.40 -4.09
N ALA A 28 -1.09 8.09 -4.27
CA ALA A 28 -1.66 8.38 -5.60
C ALA A 28 -0.68 9.18 -6.46
N GLY A 29 -0.59 8.80 -7.74
CA GLY A 29 0.28 9.48 -8.70
C GLY A 29 1.77 9.23 -8.53
N SER A 30 2.19 8.29 -7.69
CA SER A 30 3.58 7.87 -7.62
C SER A 30 4.06 7.38 -8.99
N ASP A 31 5.20 7.89 -9.44
CA ASP A 31 5.79 7.66 -10.76
C ASP A 31 7.12 6.91 -10.71
N SER A 32 7.68 6.74 -9.51
CA SER A 32 8.84 5.89 -9.29
C SER A 32 8.79 5.23 -7.91
N LEU A 33 9.44 4.08 -7.81
CA LEU A 33 9.49 3.25 -6.61
C LEU A 33 10.90 2.71 -6.43
N VAL A 34 11.39 2.81 -5.21
CA VAL A 34 12.64 2.18 -4.75
C VAL A 34 12.28 1.17 -3.68
N ILE A 35 12.77 -0.05 -3.82
CA ILE A 35 12.64 -1.09 -2.79
C ILE A 35 14.01 -1.39 -2.23
N ASN A 36 14.18 -1.16 -0.94
CA ASN A 36 15.37 -1.55 -0.21
C ASN A 36 15.10 -2.86 0.52
N PHE A 37 15.95 -3.86 0.32
CA PHE A 37 15.95 -5.11 1.07
C PHE A 37 17.11 -5.11 2.05
N ASN A 38 16.84 -5.45 3.28
CA ASN A 38 17.85 -5.53 4.34
C ASN A 38 18.51 -6.92 4.36
N THR A 39 19.76 -6.96 4.78
CA THR A 39 20.38 -8.21 5.24
C THR A 39 19.53 -8.78 6.37
N PRO A 40 19.19 -10.09 6.36
CA PRO A 40 18.31 -10.69 7.36
C PRO A 40 18.73 -10.34 8.80
N GLN A 41 17.74 -9.98 9.63
CA GLN A 41 17.90 -9.61 11.04
C GLN A 41 18.77 -8.36 11.29
N THR A 42 18.92 -7.51 10.28
CA THR A 42 19.65 -6.24 10.38
C THR A 42 18.86 -5.10 9.75
N ASN A 43 19.30 -3.86 9.98
CA ASN A 43 18.80 -2.68 9.28
C ASN A 43 19.75 -2.23 8.15
N THR A 44 20.68 -3.10 7.76
CA THR A 44 21.63 -2.81 6.69
C THR A 44 21.03 -3.19 5.34
N ILE A 45 20.99 -2.23 4.41
CA ILE A 45 20.50 -2.47 3.04
C ILE A 45 21.49 -3.36 2.30
N ASP A 46 20.99 -4.50 1.82
CA ASP A 46 21.74 -5.48 1.03
C ASP A 46 21.49 -5.34 -0.47
N LYS A 47 20.24 -5.04 -0.83
CA LYS A 47 19.82 -4.95 -2.24
C LYS A 47 18.83 -3.81 -2.46
N ILE A 48 18.96 -3.15 -3.60
CA ILE A 48 18.06 -2.07 -4.04
C ILE A 48 17.47 -2.46 -5.40
N VAL A 49 16.15 -2.39 -5.50
CA VAL A 49 15.40 -2.61 -6.74
C VAL A 49 14.59 -1.36 -7.04
N THR A 50 14.64 -0.87 -8.29
CA THR A 50 13.93 0.34 -8.68
C THR A 50 13.03 0.08 -9.88
N THR A 51 11.95 0.84 -9.99
CA THR A 51 11.09 0.82 -11.18
C THR A 51 10.39 2.15 -11.41
N THR A 52 10.13 2.46 -12.67
CA THR A 52 9.26 3.55 -13.12
C THR A 52 8.05 3.01 -13.89
N ASP A 53 7.87 1.70 -13.90
CA ASP A 53 6.75 1.05 -14.58
C ASP A 53 5.45 1.26 -13.79
N ASP A 54 4.45 1.84 -14.43
CA ASP A 54 3.18 2.18 -13.79
C ASP A 54 2.43 0.95 -13.25
N LYS A 55 2.53 -0.20 -13.94
CA LYS A 55 1.87 -1.43 -13.50
C LYS A 55 2.52 -1.99 -12.25
N ALA A 56 3.86 -1.98 -12.19
CA ALA A 56 4.61 -2.43 -11.04
C ALA A 56 4.32 -1.55 -9.82
N ILE A 57 4.34 -0.23 -9.99
CA ILE A 57 4.04 0.74 -8.92
C ILE A 57 2.60 0.56 -8.42
N LYS A 58 1.63 0.45 -9.32
CA LYS A 58 0.23 0.21 -8.96
C LYS A 58 0.04 -1.10 -8.19
N LYS A 59 0.74 -2.16 -8.61
CA LYS A 59 0.72 -3.47 -7.94
C LYS A 59 1.16 -3.34 -6.48
N LEU A 60 2.30 -2.69 -6.24
CA LEU A 60 2.82 -2.48 -4.88
C LEU A 60 1.93 -1.56 -4.05
N ARG A 61 1.38 -0.48 -4.63
CA ARG A 61 0.41 0.37 -3.93
C ARG A 61 -0.81 -0.44 -3.47
N ASN A 62 -1.33 -1.31 -4.32
CA ASN A 62 -2.48 -2.15 -4.00
C ASN A 62 -2.14 -3.15 -2.88
N TYR A 63 -0.94 -3.70 -2.86
CA TYR A 63 -0.50 -4.56 -1.77
C TYR A 63 -0.40 -3.83 -0.44
N VAL A 64 0.17 -2.63 -0.44
CA VAL A 64 0.30 -1.78 0.76
C VAL A 64 -1.05 -1.36 1.32
N ASP A 65 -2.03 -1.13 0.46
CA ASP A 65 -3.37 -0.68 0.83
C ASP A 65 -4.27 -1.86 1.27
N GLY A 66 -3.74 -2.69 2.14
CA GLY A 66 -4.45 -3.80 2.75
C GLY A 66 -5.34 -3.39 3.92
N LYS A 67 -5.88 -4.37 4.61
CA LYS A 67 -6.68 -4.13 5.83
C LYS A 67 -5.79 -3.59 6.94
N THR A 68 -6.29 -2.64 7.71
CA THR A 68 -5.63 -2.19 8.93
C THR A 68 -5.43 -3.37 9.88
N THR A 69 -4.25 -3.47 10.47
CA THR A 69 -3.89 -4.51 11.42
C THR A 69 -3.14 -3.92 12.61
N GLU A 70 -2.67 -4.76 13.52
CA GLU A 70 -1.85 -4.33 14.65
C GLU A 70 -0.40 -4.10 14.19
N ALA A 71 0.30 -3.20 14.89
CA ALA A 71 1.74 -3.05 14.74
C ALA A 71 2.45 -4.23 15.41
N TYR A 72 3.11 -5.07 14.60
CA TYR A 72 3.87 -6.22 15.10
C TYR A 72 5.28 -5.82 15.54
N LYS A 73 5.78 -6.48 16.57
CA LYS A 73 7.18 -6.30 17.07
C LYS A 73 8.12 -7.29 16.39
N CYS A 74 8.14 -7.31 15.08
CA CYS A 74 8.82 -8.34 14.30
C CYS A 74 10.02 -7.85 13.50
N GLY A 75 10.46 -6.64 13.64
CA GLY A 75 11.48 -6.07 12.77
C GLY A 75 11.03 -5.96 11.30
N TYR A 76 11.92 -5.51 10.44
CA TYR A 76 11.59 -5.24 9.03
C TYR A 76 12.62 -5.85 8.09
N ASP A 77 12.13 -6.37 6.95
CA ASP A 77 12.96 -6.92 5.88
C ASP A 77 13.37 -5.86 4.85
N GLY A 78 12.78 -4.69 4.93
CA GLY A 78 13.09 -3.58 4.04
C GLY A 78 12.04 -2.47 4.05
N ASN A 79 12.12 -1.60 3.06
CA ASN A 79 11.13 -0.56 2.85
C ASN A 79 10.89 -0.26 1.38
N LEU A 80 9.71 0.27 1.10
CA LEU A 80 9.26 0.76 -0.19
C LEU A 80 9.24 2.29 -0.14
N LEU A 81 9.96 2.93 -1.02
CA LEU A 81 9.99 4.38 -1.15
C LEU A 81 9.25 4.79 -2.42
N PHE A 82 8.07 5.38 -2.25
CA PHE A 82 7.27 5.91 -3.35
C PHE A 82 7.57 7.37 -3.59
N TYR A 83 7.81 7.73 -4.84
CA TYR A 83 8.10 9.10 -5.26
C TYR A 83 7.09 9.58 -6.30
N LYS A 84 6.84 10.89 -6.28
CA LYS A 84 6.09 11.61 -7.31
C LYS A 84 6.87 12.86 -7.69
N ASN A 85 7.26 12.98 -8.96
CA ASN A 85 8.06 14.11 -9.45
C ASN A 85 9.33 14.37 -8.58
N GLY A 86 10.01 13.30 -8.17
CA GLY A 86 11.21 13.36 -7.35
C GLY A 86 10.98 13.63 -5.85
N THR A 87 9.73 13.80 -5.41
CA THR A 87 9.38 14.01 -4.01
C THR A 87 8.88 12.70 -3.37
N LEU A 88 9.41 12.35 -2.22
CA LEU A 88 8.99 11.18 -1.46
C LEU A 88 7.53 11.37 -1.00
N THR A 89 6.65 10.47 -1.41
CA THR A 89 5.24 10.47 -1.01
C THR A 89 4.89 9.41 0.03
N GLY A 90 5.71 8.36 0.12
CA GLY A 90 5.52 7.32 1.13
C GLY A 90 6.78 6.52 1.37
N ASP A 91 7.06 6.28 2.65
CA ASP A 91 8.09 5.36 3.14
C ASP A 91 7.38 4.25 3.90
N VAL A 92 7.35 3.06 3.31
CA VAL A 92 6.59 1.92 3.81
C VAL A 92 7.56 0.82 4.22
N SER A 93 7.70 0.59 5.51
CA SER A 93 8.46 -0.55 6.00
C SER A 93 7.64 -1.83 5.86
N PHE A 94 8.31 -2.95 5.61
CA PHE A 94 7.64 -4.24 5.46
C PHE A 94 8.38 -5.38 6.15
N ASN A 95 7.61 -6.36 6.58
CA ASN A 95 8.10 -7.69 6.95
C ASN A 95 7.38 -8.72 6.08
N CYS A 96 8.13 -9.48 5.28
CA CYS A 96 7.61 -10.48 4.35
C CYS A 96 8.10 -11.91 4.65
N SER A 97 8.87 -12.11 5.71
CA SER A 97 9.52 -13.39 6.01
C SER A 97 9.13 -14.02 7.34
N GLY A 98 8.61 -13.23 8.30
CA GLY A 98 8.29 -13.74 9.63
C GLY A 98 6.89 -14.35 9.70
N ASP A 99 6.78 -15.56 10.27
CA ASP A 99 5.48 -16.17 10.55
C ASP A 99 4.67 -15.31 11.52
N GLY A 100 3.43 -15.00 11.13
CA GLY A 100 2.55 -14.12 11.90
C GLY A 100 2.95 -12.64 11.92
N CYS A 101 3.93 -12.26 11.11
CA CYS A 101 4.50 -10.91 11.06
C CYS A 101 4.33 -10.22 9.70
N LEU A 102 3.59 -10.82 8.78
CA LEU A 102 3.41 -10.29 7.43
C LEU A 102 2.61 -8.99 7.48
N HIS A 103 3.28 -7.85 7.31
CA HIS A 103 2.62 -6.55 7.33
C HIS A 103 3.45 -5.47 6.63
N PHE A 104 2.76 -4.39 6.30
CA PHE A 104 3.34 -3.10 5.95
C PHE A 104 3.06 -2.10 7.06
N ILE A 105 3.89 -1.10 7.20
CA ILE A 105 3.62 0.03 8.07
C ILE A 105 4.14 1.32 7.46
N MET A 106 3.33 2.36 7.48
CA MET A 106 3.72 3.71 7.09
C MET A 106 3.04 4.74 7.97
N THR A 107 3.58 5.95 7.94
CA THR A 107 2.94 7.09 8.62
C THR A 107 1.97 7.77 7.65
N VAL A 108 0.71 7.88 8.06
CA VAL A 108 -0.35 8.58 7.33
C VAL A 108 -0.94 9.63 8.26
N ASP A 109 -0.93 10.89 7.84
CA ASP A 109 -1.43 12.02 8.65
C ASP A 109 -0.87 12.03 10.09
N GLY A 110 0.43 11.75 10.23
CA GLY A 110 1.14 11.71 11.50
C GLY A 110 0.89 10.46 12.35
N LYS A 111 0.14 9.48 11.86
CA LYS A 111 -0.14 8.21 12.55
C LYS A 111 0.53 7.04 11.88
N LEU A 112 1.16 6.17 12.67
CA LEU A 112 1.58 4.86 12.20
C LEU A 112 0.36 4.04 11.80
N THR A 113 0.35 3.59 10.55
CA THR A 113 -0.76 2.86 9.95
C THR A 113 -0.27 1.51 9.44
N PRO A 114 -0.39 0.46 10.27
CA PRO A 114 -0.05 -0.90 9.83
C PRO A 114 -1.17 -1.51 9.01
N THR A 115 -0.80 -2.20 7.95
CA THR A 115 -1.72 -2.97 7.11
C THR A 115 -1.24 -4.40 6.97
N SER A 116 -2.17 -5.34 6.83
CA SER A 116 -1.84 -6.74 6.62
C SER A 116 -1.24 -6.95 5.23
N MET A 117 -0.26 -7.85 5.16
CA MET A 117 0.33 -8.29 3.91
C MET A 117 -0.26 -9.63 3.51
N SER A 118 -0.71 -9.76 2.25
CA SER A 118 -1.14 -11.04 1.69
C SER A 118 0.06 -11.97 1.46
N ASN A 119 -0.19 -13.27 1.41
CA ASN A 119 0.85 -14.23 1.03
C ASN A 119 1.38 -13.96 -0.38
N GLU A 120 0.52 -13.54 -1.29
CA GLU A 120 0.91 -13.14 -2.65
C GLU A 120 1.91 -11.98 -2.63
N ALA A 121 1.66 -10.94 -1.84
CA ALA A 121 2.56 -9.81 -1.70
C ALA A 121 3.91 -10.23 -1.08
N ALA A 122 3.89 -11.08 -0.06
CA ALA A 122 5.09 -11.59 0.57
C ALA A 122 5.95 -12.40 -0.42
N ASP A 123 5.33 -13.32 -1.15
CA ASP A 123 6.01 -14.14 -2.16
C ASP A 123 6.58 -13.27 -3.29
N PHE A 124 5.85 -12.25 -3.70
CA PHE A 124 6.30 -11.31 -4.72
C PHE A 124 7.54 -10.52 -4.25
N LEU A 125 7.54 -9.98 -3.04
CA LEU A 125 8.70 -9.26 -2.50
C LEU A 125 9.90 -10.18 -2.34
N LYS A 126 9.72 -11.40 -1.86
CA LYS A 126 10.79 -12.40 -1.80
C LYS A 126 11.37 -12.71 -3.16
N SER A 127 10.53 -12.84 -4.18
CA SER A 127 10.99 -13.13 -5.55
C SER A 127 11.81 -11.97 -6.13
N LEU A 128 11.44 -10.73 -5.86
CA LEU A 128 12.24 -9.56 -6.23
C LEU A 128 13.61 -9.53 -5.51
N ALA A 129 13.62 -9.87 -4.22
CA ALA A 129 14.87 -9.98 -3.45
C ALA A 129 15.80 -11.04 -4.03
N GLU A 130 15.26 -12.12 -4.59
CA GLU A 130 16.01 -13.17 -5.29
C GLU A 130 16.46 -12.79 -6.72
N GLY A 131 16.11 -11.59 -7.19
CA GLY A 131 16.48 -11.11 -8.51
C GLY A 131 15.53 -11.52 -9.64
N LYS A 132 14.35 -12.01 -9.33
CA LYS A 132 13.31 -12.31 -10.31
C LYS A 132 12.66 -11.03 -10.85
N GLY A 133 12.07 -11.12 -12.03
CA GLY A 133 11.40 -9.99 -12.67
C GLY A 133 10.09 -9.57 -12.00
N TRP A 134 9.59 -8.41 -12.43
CA TRP A 134 8.34 -7.82 -11.92
C TRP A 134 7.06 -8.56 -12.34
N TYR A 135 7.16 -9.42 -13.36
CA TYR A 135 6.04 -10.16 -13.96
C TYR A 135 6.41 -11.62 -14.21
#